data_05618836ff95d7630827ba1338038ee8
#
_entry.id   05618836ff95d7630827ba1338038ee8
#
_cell.length_a   1.000
_cell.length_b   1.000
_cell.length_c   1.000
_cell.angle_alpha   90.00
_cell.angle_beta   90.00
_cell.angle_gamma   90.00
#
_symmetry.space_group_name_H-M   'P 1'
#
loop_
_entity.id
_entity.type
_entity.pdbx_description
1 polymer ?
#
loop_
_entity_poly.entity_id
_entity_poly.type
_entity_poly.pdbx_seq_one_letter_code
_entity_poly.pdbx_strand_id
1 'polypeptide(L)'
;LVGSEMCIRDSYKTCLLTGNTRASAFAKLRHYGIAQYFDSRYSACGELSEDRCELAKTAYQRLYLLEPDLTPDNVIIVGDTPNDILCAQAIKARSLIILAGSTYNTEELKSYNPWQIIPELPDDPRDFAALLDKN
;
A
#
# COMPACT_ATOMS: atom_id res chain seq x y z
N LEU A 1 -4.26 7.24 9.27
CA LEU A 1 -4.96 8.08 8.26
C LEU A 1 -6.31 8.54 8.80
N VAL A 2 -6.32 9.26 9.91
CA VAL A 2 -7.56 9.74 10.51
C VAL A 2 -7.58 11.26 10.40
N GLY A 3 -8.71 11.83 9.99
CA GLY A 3 -8.97 13.27 10.08
C GLY A 3 -8.84 14.06 8.77
N SER A 4 -8.06 13.66 7.80
CA SER A 4 -8.04 14.28 6.48
C SER A 4 -7.98 13.26 5.34
N GLU A 5 -8.32 12.04 5.67
CA GLU A 5 -8.53 10.97 4.71
C GLU A 5 -9.55 11.36 3.62
N MET A 6 -10.45 12.29 3.88
CA MET A 6 -11.36 12.80 2.84
C MET A 6 -10.60 13.48 1.70
N CYS A 7 -9.61 14.33 2.01
CA CYS A 7 -8.78 14.96 0.98
C CYS A 7 -7.93 13.93 0.24
N ILE A 8 -7.41 12.92 0.95
CA ILE A 8 -6.65 11.82 0.35
C ILE A 8 -7.58 10.93 -0.47
N ARG A 9 -8.78 10.61 0.02
CA ARG A 9 -9.75 9.78 -0.69
C ARG A 9 -10.18 10.36 -2.03
N ASP A 10 -10.31 11.67 -2.12
CA ASP A 10 -10.68 12.33 -3.37
C ASP A 10 -9.57 12.21 -4.43
N SER A 11 -8.32 12.13 -3.99
CA SER A 11 -7.15 12.07 -4.87
C SER A 11 -6.58 10.66 -5.01
N TYR A 12 -6.73 9.80 -3.98
CA TYR A 12 -6.13 8.47 -3.93
C TYR A 12 -7.15 7.41 -3.51
N LYS A 13 -7.06 6.25 -4.16
CA LYS A 13 -7.80 5.06 -3.73
C LYS A 13 -6.91 4.22 -2.83
N THR A 14 -7.44 3.85 -1.67
CA THR A 14 -6.73 3.05 -0.68
C THR A 14 -7.30 1.65 -0.65
N CYS A 15 -6.44 0.64 -0.79
CA CYS A 15 -6.83 -0.76 -0.75
C CYS A 15 -5.81 -1.59 0.04
N LEU A 16 -6.19 -2.82 0.36
CA LEU A 16 -5.34 -3.76 1.08
C LEU A 16 -4.57 -4.66 0.13
N LEU A 17 -3.32 -4.93 0.50
CA LEU A 17 -2.52 -6.02 -0.04
C LEU A 17 -2.02 -6.82 1.17
N THR A 18 -2.63 -7.95 1.46
CA THR A 18 -2.36 -8.70 2.69
C THR A 18 -2.42 -10.21 2.48
N GLY A 19 -1.54 -10.93 3.19
CA GLY A 19 -1.59 -12.39 3.26
C GLY A 19 -2.73 -12.93 4.14
N ASN A 20 -3.40 -12.07 4.90
CA ASN A 20 -4.56 -12.48 5.70
C ASN A 20 -5.78 -12.72 4.80
N THR A 21 -6.74 -13.52 5.29
CA THR A 21 -8.01 -13.68 4.61
C THR A 21 -8.76 -12.35 4.60
N ARG A 22 -9.61 -12.16 3.59
CA ARG A 22 -10.45 -10.94 3.47
C ARG A 22 -11.29 -10.73 4.72
N ALA A 23 -11.94 -11.77 5.21
CA ALA A 23 -12.77 -11.71 6.41
C ALA A 23 -11.96 -11.25 7.64
N SER A 24 -10.78 -11.83 7.85
CA SER A 24 -9.91 -11.48 8.97
C SER A 24 -9.37 -10.06 8.83
N ALA A 25 -8.90 -9.67 7.65
CA ALA A 25 -8.36 -8.34 7.40
C ALA A 25 -9.41 -7.25 7.64
N PHE A 26 -10.59 -7.37 7.03
CA PHE A 26 -11.65 -6.39 7.21
C PHE A 26 -12.26 -6.40 8.61
N ALA A 27 -12.28 -7.55 9.31
CA ALA A 27 -12.69 -7.60 10.70
C ALA A 27 -11.77 -6.75 11.58
N LYS A 28 -10.44 -6.82 11.37
CA LYS A 28 -9.47 -5.98 12.07
C LYS A 28 -9.69 -4.49 11.77
N LEU A 29 -9.89 -4.14 10.49
CA LEU A 29 -10.15 -2.76 10.11
C LEU A 29 -11.44 -2.22 10.73
N ARG A 30 -12.51 -3.04 10.79
CA ARG A 30 -13.77 -2.66 11.46
C ARG A 30 -13.57 -2.49 12.96
N HIS A 31 -12.76 -3.34 13.58
CA HIS A 31 -12.45 -3.21 15.02
C HIS A 31 -11.81 -1.87 15.35
N TYR A 32 -10.91 -1.38 14.47
CA TYR A 32 -10.28 -0.08 14.61
C TYR A 32 -11.09 1.08 14.01
N GLY A 33 -12.26 0.83 13.45
CA GLY A 33 -13.14 1.86 12.89
C GLY A 33 -12.64 2.50 11.59
N ILE A 34 -11.80 1.80 10.83
CA ILE A 34 -11.15 2.34 9.62
C ILE A 34 -11.47 1.55 8.33
N ALA A 35 -12.35 0.55 8.40
CA ALA A 35 -12.68 -0.30 7.25
C ALA A 35 -13.26 0.51 6.07
N GLN A 36 -13.99 1.59 6.36
CA GLN A 36 -14.61 2.44 5.35
C GLN A 36 -13.61 3.19 4.46
N TYR A 37 -12.36 3.29 4.87
CA TYR A 37 -11.31 3.95 4.10
C TYR A 37 -10.64 3.05 3.07
N PHE A 38 -10.90 1.74 3.12
CA PHE A 38 -10.32 0.76 2.23
C PHE A 38 -11.36 0.22 1.25
N ASP A 39 -11.07 0.34 -0.03
CA ASP A 39 -11.98 -0.15 -1.05
C ASP A 39 -11.78 -1.65 -1.25
N SER A 40 -12.82 -2.44 -0.90
CA SER A 40 -12.76 -3.89 -0.99
C SER A 40 -12.66 -4.41 -2.44
N ARG A 41 -13.12 -3.62 -3.42
CA ARG A 41 -13.07 -4.01 -4.84
C ARG A 41 -11.64 -4.10 -5.35
N TYR A 42 -10.76 -3.23 -4.85
CA TYR A 42 -9.35 -3.15 -5.24
C TYR A 42 -8.43 -3.96 -4.33
N SER A 43 -8.94 -4.44 -3.20
CA SER A 43 -8.13 -5.15 -2.22
C SER A 43 -7.85 -6.59 -2.64
N ALA A 44 -6.63 -7.05 -2.42
CA ALA A 44 -6.20 -8.42 -2.65
C ALA A 44 -5.77 -9.05 -1.33
N CYS A 45 -6.34 -10.19 -1.01
CA CYS A 45 -6.17 -10.88 0.25
C CYS A 45 -5.67 -12.32 0.03
N GLY A 46 -5.23 -12.96 1.09
CA GLY A 46 -4.51 -14.24 1.06
C GLY A 46 -5.21 -15.42 0.42
N GLU A 47 -6.54 -15.35 0.27
CA GLU A 47 -7.29 -16.40 -0.46
C GLU A 47 -6.90 -16.48 -1.95
N LEU A 48 -6.34 -15.40 -2.51
CA LEU A 48 -5.99 -15.34 -3.93
C LEU A 48 -4.62 -15.94 -4.22
N SER A 49 -3.68 -15.84 -3.29
CA SER A 49 -2.34 -16.40 -3.39
C SER A 49 -1.64 -16.37 -2.04
N GLU A 50 -0.80 -17.38 -1.79
CA GLU A 50 0.13 -17.39 -0.67
C GLU A 50 1.38 -16.53 -0.95
N ASP A 51 1.75 -16.39 -2.24
CA ASP A 51 2.85 -15.54 -2.66
C ASP A 51 2.39 -14.09 -2.77
N ARG A 52 2.97 -13.21 -1.96
CA ARG A 52 2.60 -11.78 -1.93
C ARG A 52 2.93 -11.04 -3.22
N CYS A 53 3.97 -11.45 -3.94
CA CYS A 53 4.27 -10.85 -5.24
C CYS A 53 3.23 -11.23 -6.30
N GLU A 54 2.77 -12.48 -6.30
CA GLU A 54 1.66 -12.90 -7.15
C GLU A 54 0.35 -12.21 -6.73
N LEU A 55 0.15 -12.02 -5.44
CA LEU A 55 -0.98 -11.26 -4.92
C LEU A 55 -0.97 -9.81 -5.41
N ALA A 56 0.20 -9.17 -5.42
CA ALA A 56 0.38 -7.81 -5.95
C ALA A 56 0.06 -7.74 -7.45
N LYS A 57 0.50 -8.71 -8.24
CA LYS A 57 0.17 -8.80 -9.67
C LYS A 57 -1.33 -8.95 -9.90
N THR A 58 -1.99 -9.81 -9.13
CA THR A 58 -3.44 -10.00 -9.20
C THR A 58 -4.19 -8.71 -8.82
N ALA A 59 -3.74 -8.04 -7.77
CA ALA A 59 -4.31 -6.75 -7.35
C ALA A 59 -4.17 -5.70 -8.45
N TYR A 60 -3.00 -5.59 -9.05
CA TYR A 60 -2.75 -4.65 -10.14
C TYR A 60 -3.62 -4.93 -11.37
N GLN A 61 -3.76 -6.19 -11.75
CA GLN A 61 -4.64 -6.58 -12.87
C GLN A 61 -6.10 -6.18 -12.61
N ARG A 62 -6.59 -6.37 -11.39
CA ARG A 62 -7.94 -5.94 -10.99
C ARG A 62 -8.09 -4.43 -11.03
N LEU A 63 -7.10 -3.71 -10.50
CA LEU A 63 -7.07 -2.25 -10.56
C LEU A 63 -7.12 -1.76 -12.01
N TYR A 64 -6.32 -2.33 -12.88
CA TYR A 64 -6.29 -1.98 -14.31
C TYR A 64 -7.62 -2.21 -15.01
N LEU A 65 -8.34 -3.28 -14.68
CA LEU A 65 -9.65 -3.56 -15.26
C LEU A 65 -10.71 -2.53 -14.83
N LEU A 66 -10.58 -2.01 -13.61
CA LEU A 66 -11.51 -1.01 -13.05
C LEU A 66 -11.12 0.42 -13.43
N GLU A 67 -9.83 0.67 -13.61
CA GLU A 67 -9.24 1.96 -13.94
C GLU A 67 -8.29 1.80 -15.13
N PRO A 68 -8.80 1.82 -16.38
CA PRO A 68 -7.97 1.53 -17.56
C PRO A 68 -6.82 2.51 -17.80
N ASP A 69 -6.91 3.72 -17.25
CA ASP A 69 -5.85 4.75 -17.35
C ASP A 69 -4.74 4.56 -16.30
N LEU A 70 -4.86 3.54 -15.44
CA LEU A 70 -3.87 3.24 -14.42
C LEU A 70 -2.55 2.79 -15.04
N THR A 71 -1.46 3.41 -14.61
CA THR A 71 -0.09 2.98 -14.93
C THR A 71 0.62 2.58 -13.65
N PRO A 72 1.70 1.79 -13.72
CA PRO A 72 2.47 1.45 -12.52
C PRO A 72 2.96 2.66 -11.73
N ASP A 73 3.24 3.78 -12.41
CA ASP A 73 3.67 5.03 -11.77
C ASP A 73 2.59 5.67 -10.89
N ASN A 74 1.33 5.29 -11.11
CA ASN A 74 0.20 5.74 -10.28
C ASN A 74 -0.06 4.84 -9.08
N VAL A 75 0.71 3.77 -8.91
CA VAL A 75 0.54 2.80 -7.83
C VAL A 75 1.69 2.91 -6.84
N ILE A 76 1.36 2.97 -5.57
CA ILE A 76 2.35 3.00 -4.49
C ILE A 76 1.99 1.91 -3.48
N ILE A 77 2.94 1.00 -3.24
CA ILE A 77 2.84 0.02 -2.15
C ILE A 77 3.48 0.64 -0.91
N VAL A 78 2.72 0.73 0.15
CA VAL A 78 3.18 1.24 1.45
C VAL A 78 3.35 0.06 2.40
N GLY A 79 4.53 -0.08 2.99
CA GLY A 79 4.83 -1.17 3.90
C GLY A 79 6.05 -0.89 4.77
N ASP A 80 6.54 -1.92 5.45
CA ASP A 80 7.63 -1.82 6.41
C ASP A 80 8.68 -2.94 6.27
N THR A 81 8.58 -3.75 5.21
CA THR A 81 9.42 -4.93 5.01
C THR A 81 10.07 -4.95 3.63
N PRO A 82 11.17 -5.70 3.44
CA PRO A 82 11.73 -5.95 2.10
C PRO A 82 10.73 -6.56 1.13
N ASN A 83 9.81 -7.39 1.64
CA ASN A 83 8.80 -8.03 0.80
C ASN A 83 7.85 -7.02 0.15
N ASP A 84 7.54 -5.93 0.82
CA ASP A 84 6.72 -4.85 0.25
C ASP A 84 7.45 -4.17 -0.92
N ILE A 85 8.77 -4.01 -0.81
CA ILE A 85 9.60 -3.49 -1.91
C ILE A 85 9.58 -4.44 -3.10
N LEU A 86 9.79 -5.73 -2.84
CA LEU A 86 9.79 -6.75 -3.90
C LEU A 86 8.42 -6.87 -4.59
N CYS A 87 7.34 -6.75 -3.82
CA CYS A 87 5.98 -6.75 -4.39
C CYS A 87 5.76 -5.55 -5.32
N ALA A 88 6.23 -4.37 -4.90
CA ALA A 88 6.13 -3.17 -5.75
C ALA A 88 6.96 -3.33 -7.04
N GLN A 89 8.18 -3.84 -6.93
CA GLN A 89 9.04 -4.10 -8.09
C GLN A 89 8.40 -5.10 -9.05
N ALA A 90 7.73 -6.13 -8.55
CA ALA A 90 7.06 -7.13 -9.37
C ALA A 90 6.00 -6.55 -10.32
N ILE A 91 5.39 -5.44 -9.94
CA ILE A 91 4.39 -4.71 -10.75
C ILE A 91 4.91 -3.39 -11.28
N LYS A 92 6.20 -3.10 -11.12
CA LYS A 92 6.87 -1.85 -11.52
C LYS A 92 6.27 -0.60 -10.86
N ALA A 93 5.65 -0.77 -9.70
CA ALA A 93 5.08 0.30 -8.89
C ALA A 93 6.14 0.90 -7.96
N ARG A 94 5.82 2.06 -7.39
CA ARG A 94 6.65 2.69 -6.37
C ARG A 94 6.44 2.00 -5.02
N SER A 95 7.49 1.97 -4.18
CA SER A 95 7.40 1.46 -2.81
C SER A 95 7.77 2.55 -1.82
N LEU A 96 6.89 2.81 -0.87
CA LEU A 96 7.12 3.71 0.25
C LEU A 96 7.27 2.88 1.52
N ILE A 97 8.45 2.94 2.14
CA ILE A 97 8.75 2.17 3.35
C ILE A 97 8.74 3.07 4.56
N ILE A 98 8.05 2.61 5.60
CA ILE A 98 7.90 3.31 6.87
C ILE A 98 8.73 2.57 7.92
N LEU A 99 9.68 3.27 8.54
CA LEU A 99 10.58 2.66 9.52
C LEU A 99 9.90 2.42 10.88
N ALA A 100 8.93 3.25 11.24
CA ALA A 100 8.20 3.08 12.48
C ALA A 100 7.45 1.74 12.50
N GLY A 101 7.79 0.89 13.45
CA GLY A 101 7.24 -0.47 13.54
C GLY A 101 7.98 -1.53 12.72
N SER A 102 8.92 -1.15 11.86
CA SER A 102 9.73 -2.09 11.11
C SER A 102 10.74 -2.80 12.01
N THR A 103 10.94 -4.10 11.78
CA THR A 103 12.01 -4.87 12.41
C THR A 103 13.32 -4.83 11.62
N TYR A 104 13.32 -4.21 10.44
CA TYR A 104 14.47 -4.08 9.54
C TYR A 104 15.13 -2.73 9.72
N ASN A 105 16.46 -2.67 9.55
CA ASN A 105 17.18 -1.40 9.59
C ASN A 105 17.18 -0.72 8.21
N THR A 106 17.51 0.56 8.21
CA THR A 106 17.52 1.38 6.99
C THR A 106 18.47 0.84 5.91
N GLU A 107 19.64 0.35 6.29
CA GLU A 107 20.63 -0.17 5.35
C GLU A 107 20.14 -1.44 4.65
N GLU A 108 19.51 -2.34 5.38
CA GLU A 108 18.88 -3.52 4.78
C GLU A 108 17.81 -3.12 3.77
N LEU A 109 16.91 -2.22 4.17
CA LEU A 109 15.82 -1.77 3.31
C LEU A 109 16.33 -1.06 2.06
N LYS A 110 17.35 -0.23 2.18
CA LYS A 110 17.99 0.44 1.04
C LYS A 110 18.58 -0.54 0.04
N SER A 111 19.10 -1.68 0.50
CA SER A 111 19.68 -2.69 -0.40
C SER A 111 18.69 -3.25 -1.42
N TYR A 112 17.39 -3.15 -1.16
CA TYR A 112 16.33 -3.57 -2.07
C TYR A 112 15.86 -2.47 -3.03
N ASN A 113 16.46 -1.25 -2.95
CA ASN A 113 16.14 -0.11 -3.81
C ASN A 113 14.67 0.33 -3.77
N PRO A 114 14.11 0.67 -2.59
CA PRO A 114 12.77 1.24 -2.52
C PRO A 114 12.72 2.62 -3.19
N TRP A 115 11.51 3.02 -3.60
CA TRP A 115 11.32 4.38 -4.11
C TRP A 115 11.60 5.43 -3.04
N GLN A 116 11.11 5.21 -1.82
CA GLN A 116 11.36 6.12 -0.70
C GLN A 116 11.27 5.40 0.64
N ILE A 117 12.06 5.87 1.62
CA ILE A 117 11.99 5.43 3.02
C ILE A 117 11.74 6.68 3.87
N ILE A 118 10.75 6.60 4.76
CA ILE A 118 10.45 7.66 5.73
C ILE A 118 10.51 7.11 7.15
N PRO A 119 10.87 7.93 8.15
CA PRO A 119 10.92 7.47 9.55
C PRO A 119 9.56 7.05 10.09
N GLU A 120 8.54 7.85 9.81
CA GLU A 120 7.17 7.63 10.28
C GLU A 120 6.18 8.34 9.35
N LEU A 121 4.90 7.99 9.46
CA LEU A 121 3.87 8.70 8.72
C LEU A 121 3.79 10.16 9.19
N PRO A 122 3.67 11.13 8.27
CA PRO A 122 3.42 12.52 8.65
C PRO A 122 2.13 12.67 9.46
N ASP A 123 2.14 13.53 10.46
CA ASP A 123 0.95 13.83 11.27
C ASP A 123 -0.13 14.53 10.44
N ASP A 124 0.28 15.39 9.50
CA ASP A 124 -0.63 16.07 8.59
C ASP A 124 -0.77 15.27 7.30
N PRO A 125 -1.97 14.77 6.99
CA PRO A 125 -2.22 14.03 5.75
C PRO A 125 -1.93 14.82 4.47
N ARG A 126 -1.92 16.14 4.50
CA ARG A 126 -1.51 16.97 3.36
C ARG A 126 -0.03 16.79 3.06
N ASP A 127 0.81 16.64 4.09
CA ASP A 127 2.23 16.34 3.93
C ASP A 127 2.43 14.95 3.35
N PHE A 128 1.60 13.99 3.74
CA PHE A 128 1.62 12.64 3.17
C PHE A 128 1.21 12.66 1.69
N ALA A 129 0.14 13.36 1.35
CA ALA A 129 -0.29 13.52 -0.04
C ALA A 129 0.81 14.19 -0.89
N ALA A 130 1.44 15.25 -0.38
CA ALA A 130 2.56 15.91 -1.06
C ALA A 130 3.75 14.97 -1.28
N LEU A 131 4.03 14.09 -0.32
CA LEU A 131 5.06 13.06 -0.44
C LEU A 131 4.74 12.08 -1.59
N LEU A 132 3.48 11.64 -1.70
CA LEU A 132 3.05 10.70 -2.74
C LEU A 132 3.11 11.33 -4.14
N ASP A 133 2.96 12.64 -4.26
CA ASP A 133 3.00 13.35 -5.54
C ASP A 133 4.42 13.60 -6.07
N LYS A 134 5.45 13.28 -5.30
CA LYS A 134 6.84 13.37 -5.76
C LYS A 134 7.14 12.32 -6.84
N ASN A 135 7.84 12.74 -7.85
CA ASN A 135 8.31 11.85 -8.92
C ASN A 135 9.63 11.17 -8.57
#